data_0b32df2103fed747b3c96e7239c028f2
#
_entry.id   0b32df2103fed747b3c96e7239c028f2
#
_cell.length_a   1.000
_cell.length_b   1.000
_cell.length_c   1.000
_cell.angle_alpha   90.00
_cell.angle_beta   90.00
_cell.angle_gamma   90.00
#
_symmetry.space_group_name_H-M   'P 1'
#
loop_
_entity.id
_entity.type
_entity.pdbx_description
1 polymer ?
#
loop_
_entity_poly.entity_id
_entity_poly.type
_entity_poly.pdbx_seq_one_letter_code
_entity_poly.pdbx_strand_id
1 'polypeptide(L)'
;MSNKSLLIVASLAYDGIETSEQKVDRTLGGAGSFICLSVKHFECNSSIVSVVGNDFHNEDLELLRSCCVDISGIEIIKDDKTFYWSCIYKNNFKDRITTKTELNVMASFNPVISESNSTPDILLLGNLHPEIQLNSIKQIKKKPELIILDTMNYWIENFWDTLKGQ
;
A
#
# COMPACT_ATOMS: atom_id res chain seq x y z
N MET A 1 2.56 27.95 6.67
CA MET A 1 3.08 27.17 5.54
C MET A 1 1.89 26.38 5.01
N SER A 2 1.64 26.30 3.69
CA SER A 2 0.54 25.47 3.18
C SER A 2 0.90 24.02 3.45
N ASN A 3 0.02 23.28 4.14
CA ASN A 3 0.20 21.84 4.30
C ASN A 3 0.25 21.20 2.92
N LYS A 4 1.34 20.50 2.61
CA LYS A 4 1.47 19.73 1.36
C LYS A 4 0.44 18.61 1.32
N SER A 5 -0.10 18.35 0.13
CA SER A 5 -0.97 17.20 -0.11
C SER A 5 -0.16 15.97 -0.52
N LEU A 6 -0.43 14.83 0.11
CA LEU A 6 0.20 13.54 -0.17
C LEU A 6 -0.87 12.53 -0.61
N LEU A 7 -0.73 12.04 -1.83
CA LEU A 7 -1.49 10.88 -2.29
C LEU A 7 -0.65 9.61 -2.16
N ILE A 8 -1.21 8.63 -1.46
CA ILE A 8 -0.62 7.30 -1.30
C ILE A 8 -1.42 6.31 -2.14
N VAL A 9 -0.76 5.56 -3.03
CA VAL A 9 -1.35 4.40 -3.71
C VAL A 9 -0.56 3.17 -3.30
N ALA A 10 -1.14 2.30 -2.49
CA ALA A 10 -0.41 1.21 -1.87
C ALA A 10 -1.31 0.06 -1.42
N SER A 11 -0.74 -1.11 -1.17
CA SER A 11 -1.45 -2.27 -0.65
C SER A 11 -1.79 -2.11 0.83
N LEU A 12 -3.02 -2.51 1.18
CA LEU A 12 -3.41 -2.88 2.54
C LEU A 12 -3.53 -4.41 2.58
N ALA A 13 -3.05 -5.02 3.64
CA ALA A 13 -2.94 -6.46 3.74
C ALA A 13 -3.09 -6.95 5.18
N TYR A 14 -3.24 -8.26 5.31
CA TYR A 14 -2.92 -8.94 6.54
C TYR A 14 -1.67 -9.80 6.36
N ASP A 15 -0.79 -9.73 7.35
CA ASP A 15 0.45 -10.50 7.36
C ASP A 15 0.42 -11.58 8.45
N GLY A 16 0.91 -12.79 8.10
CA GLY A 16 1.24 -13.84 9.04
C GLY A 16 2.76 -13.89 9.24
N ILE A 17 3.22 -13.76 10.48
CA ILE A 17 4.65 -13.68 10.79
C ILE A 17 5.02 -14.75 11.81
N GLU A 18 6.01 -15.57 11.47
CA GLU A 18 6.59 -16.55 12.36
C GLU A 18 8.09 -16.27 12.56
N THR A 19 8.51 -16.30 13.81
CA THR A 19 9.92 -16.18 14.23
C THR A 19 10.29 -17.39 15.08
N SER A 20 11.52 -17.48 15.55
CA SER A 20 11.92 -18.49 16.52
C SER A 20 11.21 -18.38 17.87
N GLU A 21 10.65 -17.22 18.18
CA GLU A 21 10.07 -16.92 19.50
C GLU A 21 8.56 -16.77 19.50
N GLN A 22 8.01 -16.29 18.37
CA GLN A 22 6.59 -15.92 18.28
C GLN A 22 6.01 -16.26 16.91
N LYS A 23 4.70 -16.51 16.93
CA LYS A 23 3.90 -16.65 15.72
C LYS A 23 2.66 -15.78 15.83
N VAL A 24 2.40 -14.98 14.80
CA VAL A 24 1.18 -14.20 14.62
C VAL A 24 0.58 -14.62 13.29
N ASP A 25 -0.61 -15.19 13.33
CA ASP A 25 -1.25 -15.70 12.12
C ASP A 25 -1.90 -14.60 11.28
N ARG A 26 -2.23 -13.45 11.91
CA ARG A 26 -2.86 -12.32 11.21
C ARG A 26 -2.63 -11.02 11.96
N THR A 27 -1.99 -10.08 11.31
CA THR A 27 -1.77 -8.71 11.79
C THR A 27 -1.88 -7.73 10.62
N LEU A 28 -2.20 -6.46 10.92
CA LEU A 28 -2.25 -5.43 9.90
C LEU A 28 -0.88 -5.31 9.20
N GLY A 29 -0.90 -5.39 7.88
CA GLY A 29 0.26 -5.38 7.01
C GLY A 29 0.02 -4.60 5.71
N GLY A 30 0.89 -4.82 4.74
CA GLY A 30 0.90 -4.08 3.48
C GLY A 30 1.63 -2.74 3.57
N ALA A 31 2.24 -2.32 2.46
CA ALA A 31 3.02 -1.08 2.41
C ALA A 31 2.21 0.14 2.81
N GLY A 32 0.92 0.21 2.41
CA GLY A 32 0.01 1.31 2.71
C GLY A 32 -0.20 1.52 4.20
N SER A 33 -0.32 0.44 4.98
CA SER A 33 -0.49 0.53 6.43
C SER A 33 0.70 1.21 7.11
N PHE A 34 1.91 0.78 6.77
CA PHE A 34 3.14 1.35 7.35
C PHE A 34 3.38 2.79 6.89
N ILE A 35 3.06 3.12 5.63
CA ILE A 35 3.14 4.48 5.11
C ILE A 35 2.17 5.38 5.90
N CYS A 36 0.90 4.98 6.05
CA CYS A 36 -0.09 5.75 6.81
C CYS A 36 0.32 5.96 8.26
N LEU A 37 0.82 4.93 8.94
CA LEU A 37 1.34 5.04 10.30
C LEU A 37 2.52 6.01 10.39
N SER A 38 3.38 6.05 9.38
CA SER A 38 4.55 6.93 9.33
C SER A 38 4.14 8.38 9.05
N VAL A 39 3.15 8.61 8.19
CA VAL A 39 2.66 9.94 7.79
C VAL A 39 2.16 10.75 8.97
N LYS A 40 1.64 10.10 10.01
CA LYS A 40 1.24 10.74 11.28
C LYS A 40 2.31 11.71 11.86
N HIS A 41 3.57 11.47 11.54
CA HIS A 41 4.68 12.29 12.04
C HIS A 41 5.03 13.49 11.15
N PHE A 42 4.28 13.67 10.05
CA PHE A 42 4.48 14.75 9.10
C PHE A 42 3.24 15.65 9.02
N GLU A 43 3.45 16.95 8.94
CA GLU A 43 2.36 17.92 8.76
C GLU A 43 1.94 17.99 7.29
N CYS A 44 1.17 17.01 6.81
CA CYS A 44 0.64 16.97 5.45
C CYS A 44 -0.81 16.46 5.41
N ASN A 45 -1.56 16.92 4.39
CA ASN A 45 -2.89 16.41 4.11
C ASN A 45 -2.75 15.13 3.29
N SER A 46 -3.00 13.98 3.91
CA SER A 46 -2.75 12.68 3.31
C SER A 46 -4.03 11.97 2.93
N SER A 47 -4.01 11.30 1.79
CA SER A 47 -5.07 10.39 1.34
C SER A 47 -4.46 9.09 0.83
N ILE A 48 -5.20 7.98 0.97
CA ILE A 48 -4.80 6.67 0.45
C ILE A 48 -5.82 6.11 -0.54
N VAL A 49 -5.32 5.54 -1.63
CA VAL A 49 -6.07 4.72 -2.58
C VAL A 49 -5.56 3.30 -2.46
N SER A 50 -6.47 2.38 -2.13
CA SER A 50 -6.19 0.96 -1.93
C SER A 50 -7.44 0.12 -2.11
N VAL A 51 -7.33 -1.20 -1.94
CA VAL A 51 -8.45 -2.13 -1.94
C VAL A 51 -8.30 -3.11 -0.79
N VAL A 52 -9.44 -3.44 -0.15
CA VAL A 52 -9.53 -4.47 0.90
C VAL A 52 -10.75 -5.35 0.68
N GLY A 53 -10.76 -6.52 1.28
CA GLY A 53 -11.89 -7.43 1.26
C GLY A 53 -12.89 -7.18 2.40
N ASN A 54 -13.94 -7.99 2.42
CA ASN A 54 -15.00 -7.96 3.45
C ASN A 54 -14.50 -8.35 4.84
N ASP A 55 -13.34 -8.93 4.93
CA ASP A 55 -12.69 -9.40 6.16
C ASP A 55 -11.73 -8.36 6.76
N PHE A 56 -11.64 -7.16 6.17
CA PHE A 56 -10.83 -6.08 6.75
C PHE A 56 -11.55 -5.45 7.94
N HIS A 57 -10.88 -5.41 9.08
CA HIS A 57 -11.51 -5.03 10.34
C HIS A 57 -11.75 -3.51 10.42
N ASN A 58 -12.87 -3.11 11.01
CA ASN A 58 -13.17 -1.70 11.20
C ASN A 58 -12.15 -1.01 12.11
N GLU A 59 -11.61 -1.72 13.09
CA GLU A 59 -10.56 -1.21 13.99
C GLU A 59 -9.31 -0.80 13.20
N ASP A 60 -8.95 -1.54 12.16
CA ASP A 60 -7.81 -1.22 11.30
C ASP A 60 -8.10 0.02 10.45
N LEU A 61 -9.33 0.18 9.93
CA LEU A 61 -9.75 1.41 9.24
C LEU A 61 -9.71 2.62 10.17
N GLU A 62 -10.19 2.49 11.40
CA GLU A 62 -10.15 3.57 12.40
C GLU A 62 -8.70 3.91 12.80
N LEU A 63 -7.81 2.91 12.88
CA LEU A 63 -6.39 3.14 13.10
C LEU A 63 -5.81 4.02 11.98
N LEU A 64 -6.09 3.72 10.71
CA LEU A 64 -5.62 4.51 9.58
C LEU A 64 -6.17 5.95 9.63
N ARG A 65 -7.47 6.12 9.95
CA ARG A 65 -8.07 7.47 10.16
C ARG A 65 -7.38 8.24 11.29
N SER A 66 -7.03 7.55 12.37
CA SER A 66 -6.36 8.18 13.53
C SER A 66 -4.97 8.73 13.18
N CYS A 67 -4.41 8.31 12.05
CA CYS A 67 -3.16 8.85 11.49
C CYS A 67 -3.37 10.11 10.63
N CYS A 68 -4.57 10.72 10.66
CA CYS A 68 -4.94 11.88 9.86
C CYS A 68 -4.87 11.61 8.34
N VAL A 69 -5.13 10.37 7.92
CA VAL A 69 -5.19 9.98 6.51
C VAL A 69 -6.65 9.89 6.06
N ASP A 70 -6.97 10.54 4.95
CA ASP A 70 -8.26 10.34 4.28
C ASP A 70 -8.29 8.95 3.63
N ILE A 71 -9.17 8.10 4.12
CA ILE A 71 -9.34 6.72 3.66
C ILE A 71 -10.52 6.54 2.68
N SER A 72 -11.13 7.62 2.21
CA SER A 72 -12.27 7.56 1.28
C SER A 72 -11.93 6.88 -0.05
N GLY A 73 -10.65 6.79 -0.40
CA GLY A 73 -10.13 6.08 -1.56
C GLY A 73 -9.90 4.57 -1.36
N ILE A 74 -10.25 4.02 -0.20
CA ILE A 74 -10.18 2.57 0.04
C ILE A 74 -11.47 1.91 -0.47
N GLU A 75 -11.34 1.06 -1.48
CA GLU A 75 -12.43 0.24 -1.99
C GLU A 75 -12.60 -1.03 -1.12
N ILE A 76 -13.84 -1.36 -0.75
CA ILE A 76 -14.16 -2.58 0.02
C ILE A 76 -14.93 -3.54 -0.88
N ILE A 77 -14.32 -4.65 -1.25
CA ILE A 77 -14.92 -5.72 -2.06
C ILE A 77 -15.64 -6.71 -1.17
N LYS A 78 -16.97 -6.80 -1.33
CA LYS A 78 -17.84 -7.61 -0.44
C LYS A 78 -17.70 -9.12 -0.62
N ASP A 79 -17.35 -9.56 -1.81
CA ASP A 79 -17.37 -10.98 -2.18
C ASP A 79 -15.96 -11.62 -2.22
N ASP A 80 -14.95 -10.90 -1.72
CA ASP A 80 -13.58 -11.40 -1.69
C ASP A 80 -12.86 -10.97 -0.40
N LYS A 81 -11.68 -11.55 -0.17
CA LYS A 81 -10.85 -11.31 1.02
C LYS A 81 -9.76 -10.28 0.75
N THR A 82 -9.27 -9.70 1.82
CA THR A 82 -8.08 -8.84 1.82
C THR A 82 -6.83 -9.63 1.42
N PHE A 83 -5.91 -8.97 0.74
CA PHE A 83 -4.59 -9.50 0.43
C PHE A 83 -3.94 -10.06 1.71
N TYR A 84 -3.42 -11.28 1.61
CA TYR A 84 -2.75 -11.94 2.73
C TYR A 84 -1.36 -12.43 2.30
N TRP A 85 -0.38 -12.16 3.13
CA TRP A 85 0.97 -12.63 2.96
C TRP A 85 1.51 -13.21 4.26
N SER A 86 2.31 -14.30 4.18
CA SER A 86 2.96 -14.82 5.38
C SER A 86 4.39 -15.25 5.13
N CYS A 87 5.20 -15.16 6.19
CA CYS A 87 6.60 -15.51 6.15
C CYS A 87 7.13 -16.06 7.47
N ILE A 88 8.24 -16.77 7.36
CA ILE A 88 9.06 -17.20 8.48
C ILE A 88 10.38 -16.43 8.44
N TYR A 89 10.72 -15.77 9.55
CA TYR A 89 12.04 -15.19 9.75
C TYR A 89 12.97 -16.20 10.43
N LYS A 90 14.16 -16.39 9.89
CA LYS A 90 15.23 -17.23 10.40
C LYS A 90 16.49 -16.42 10.66
N ASN A 91 17.45 -17.05 11.35
CA ASN A 91 18.78 -16.49 11.58
C ASN A 91 18.77 -15.05 12.12
N ASN A 92 18.00 -14.80 13.19
CA ASN A 92 17.84 -13.48 13.79
C ASN A 92 17.43 -12.43 12.75
N PHE A 93 16.35 -12.70 12.01
CA PHE A 93 15.75 -11.84 10.98
C PHE A 93 16.61 -11.60 9.72
N LYS A 94 17.74 -12.31 9.56
CA LYS A 94 18.58 -12.18 8.37
C LYS A 94 17.97 -12.83 7.13
N ASP A 95 17.24 -13.93 7.33
CA ASP A 95 16.61 -14.69 6.25
C ASP A 95 15.09 -14.62 6.41
N ARG A 96 14.41 -14.33 5.31
CA ARG A 96 12.94 -14.32 5.23
C ARG A 96 12.49 -15.31 4.15
N ILE A 97 11.64 -16.26 4.55
CA ILE A 97 11.04 -17.25 3.67
C ILE A 97 9.55 -16.97 3.58
N THR A 98 9.05 -16.59 2.40
CA THR A 98 7.62 -16.48 2.15
C THR A 98 6.99 -17.86 2.20
N THR A 99 5.94 -18.03 3.01
CA THR A 99 5.22 -19.29 3.17
C THR A 99 3.89 -19.29 2.44
N LYS A 100 3.24 -18.13 2.31
CA LYS A 100 1.96 -18.00 1.62
C LYS A 100 1.79 -16.60 1.03
N THR A 101 1.14 -16.54 -0.14
CA THR A 101 0.69 -15.30 -0.76
C THR A 101 -0.68 -15.53 -1.36
N GLU A 102 -1.70 -14.84 -0.86
CA GLU A 102 -3.06 -14.86 -1.39
C GLU A 102 -3.40 -13.45 -1.86
N LEU A 103 -3.36 -13.23 -3.17
CA LEU A 103 -3.60 -11.90 -3.73
C LEU A 103 -5.02 -11.41 -3.46
N ASN A 104 -6.03 -12.31 -3.52
CA ASN A 104 -7.43 -11.97 -3.27
C ASN A 104 -7.81 -10.68 -4.03
N VAL A 105 -8.44 -9.70 -3.38
CA VAL A 105 -8.83 -8.42 -4.00
C VAL A 105 -7.70 -7.70 -4.72
N MET A 106 -6.44 -7.91 -4.32
CA MET A 106 -5.28 -7.28 -4.95
C MET A 106 -5.02 -7.81 -6.37
N ALA A 107 -5.49 -9.03 -6.69
CA ALA A 107 -5.31 -9.62 -8.03
C ALA A 107 -6.01 -8.83 -9.14
N SER A 108 -7.10 -8.13 -8.81
CA SER A 108 -7.88 -7.32 -9.73
C SER A 108 -7.82 -5.81 -9.42
N PHE A 109 -6.95 -5.41 -8.51
CA PHE A 109 -6.85 -4.00 -8.10
C PHE A 109 -6.45 -3.11 -9.26
N ASN A 110 -7.34 -2.18 -9.59
CA ASN A 110 -7.09 -1.13 -10.57
C ASN A 110 -7.48 0.21 -9.93
N PRO A 111 -6.53 0.96 -9.38
CA PRO A 111 -6.83 2.17 -8.61
C PRO A 111 -7.56 3.22 -9.45
N VAL A 112 -8.59 3.81 -8.87
CA VAL A 112 -9.29 4.96 -9.41
C VAL A 112 -9.00 6.15 -8.52
N ILE A 113 -8.28 7.13 -9.07
CA ILE A 113 -7.93 8.36 -8.35
C ILE A 113 -9.06 9.37 -8.54
N SER A 114 -9.67 9.78 -7.44
CA SER A 114 -10.75 10.78 -7.45
C SER A 114 -10.25 12.14 -7.95
N GLU A 115 -11.16 12.97 -8.42
CA GLU A 115 -10.85 14.34 -8.87
C GLU A 115 -10.10 15.13 -7.81
N SER A 116 -10.55 15.06 -6.55
CA SER A 116 -9.92 15.74 -5.41
C SER A 116 -8.47 15.30 -5.14
N ASN A 117 -8.12 14.07 -5.50
CA ASN A 117 -6.80 13.49 -5.29
C ASN A 117 -5.92 13.52 -6.54
N SER A 118 -6.42 14.05 -7.67
CA SER A 118 -5.71 14.02 -8.95
C SER A 118 -4.60 15.07 -9.12
N THR A 119 -4.43 15.97 -8.15
CA THR A 119 -3.42 17.04 -8.18
C THR A 119 -2.60 17.13 -6.89
N PRO A 120 -2.01 16.02 -6.40
CA PRO A 120 -1.24 16.03 -5.17
C PRO A 120 0.09 16.77 -5.34
N ASP A 121 0.60 17.36 -4.26
CA ASP A 121 1.97 17.90 -4.24
C ASP A 121 3.01 16.77 -4.20
N ILE A 122 2.68 15.67 -3.52
CA ILE A 122 3.53 14.48 -3.41
C ILE A 122 2.71 13.25 -3.76
N LEU A 123 3.24 12.41 -4.65
CA LEU A 123 2.68 11.09 -4.97
C LEU A 123 3.59 10.00 -4.43
N LEU A 124 3.07 9.12 -3.57
CA LEU A 124 3.79 7.98 -3.06
C LEU A 124 3.14 6.68 -3.55
N LEU A 125 3.89 5.93 -4.34
CA LEU A 125 3.49 4.63 -4.89
C LEU A 125 4.18 3.55 -4.07
N GLY A 126 3.41 2.85 -3.23
CA GLY A 126 3.90 1.73 -2.46
C GLY A 126 4.25 0.54 -3.34
N ASN A 127 4.81 -0.52 -2.72
CA ASN A 127 5.22 -1.73 -3.42
C ASN A 127 4.01 -2.45 -4.03
N LEU A 128 3.74 -2.17 -5.29
CA LEU A 128 2.67 -2.72 -6.13
C LEU A 128 3.24 -3.20 -7.46
N HIS A 129 2.42 -3.91 -8.23
CA HIS A 129 2.79 -4.27 -9.61
C HIS A 129 3.11 -2.99 -10.42
N PRO A 130 4.20 -2.95 -11.19
CA PRO A 130 4.63 -1.74 -11.91
C PRO A 130 3.57 -1.12 -12.83
N GLU A 131 2.70 -1.94 -13.44
CA GLU A 131 1.60 -1.42 -14.26
C GLU A 131 0.57 -0.66 -13.43
N ILE A 132 0.29 -1.09 -12.20
CA ILE A 132 -0.62 -0.37 -11.29
C ILE A 132 -0.01 0.98 -10.92
N GLN A 133 1.28 1.02 -10.61
CA GLN A 133 2.00 2.25 -10.32
C GLN A 133 1.97 3.20 -11.53
N LEU A 134 2.30 2.71 -12.72
CA LEU A 134 2.26 3.50 -13.97
C LEU A 134 0.84 4.02 -14.28
N ASN A 135 -0.19 3.19 -14.10
CA ASN A 135 -1.59 3.59 -14.31
C ASN A 135 -2.02 4.66 -13.30
N SER A 136 -1.52 4.60 -12.08
CA SER A 136 -1.75 5.66 -11.08
C SER A 136 -1.13 6.99 -11.52
N ILE A 137 0.12 6.97 -11.98
CA ILE A 137 0.81 8.18 -12.49
C ILE A 137 0.01 8.83 -13.63
N LYS A 138 -0.51 8.03 -14.58
CA LYS A 138 -1.28 8.52 -15.73
C LYS A 138 -2.58 9.22 -15.36
N GLN A 139 -3.13 8.99 -14.17
CA GLN A 139 -4.35 9.64 -13.67
C GLN A 139 -4.08 10.99 -13.00
N ILE A 140 -2.80 11.33 -12.75
CA ILE A 140 -2.42 12.59 -12.12
C ILE A 140 -2.50 13.72 -13.15
N LYS A 141 -3.32 14.74 -12.87
CA LYS A 141 -3.60 15.85 -13.78
C LYS A 141 -2.57 16.97 -13.73
N LYS A 142 -1.89 17.13 -12.59
CA LYS A 142 -0.83 18.11 -12.41
C LYS A 142 0.42 17.40 -11.90
N LYS A 143 1.56 17.62 -12.54
CA LYS A 143 2.82 17.00 -12.12
C LYS A 143 3.11 17.31 -10.64
N PRO A 144 3.26 16.29 -9.78
CA PRO A 144 3.66 16.46 -8.40
C PRO A 144 5.05 17.09 -8.29
N GLU A 145 5.34 17.77 -7.18
CA GLU A 145 6.68 18.24 -6.86
C GLU A 145 7.64 17.07 -6.60
N LEU A 146 7.10 15.96 -6.04
CA LEU A 146 7.86 14.77 -5.72
C LEU A 146 7.02 13.52 -6.02
N ILE A 147 7.63 12.56 -6.70
CA ILE A 147 7.10 11.20 -6.85
C ILE A 147 8.05 10.26 -6.12
N ILE A 148 7.51 9.48 -5.19
CA ILE A 148 8.23 8.45 -4.44
C ILE A 148 7.70 7.10 -4.92
N LEU A 149 8.59 6.20 -5.30
CA LEU A 149 8.23 4.85 -5.76
C LEU A 149 8.96 3.80 -4.93
N ASP A 150 8.19 2.90 -4.34
CA ASP A 150 8.71 1.71 -3.66
C ASP A 150 8.61 0.49 -4.60
N THR A 151 9.66 -0.32 -4.61
CA THR A 151 9.74 -1.51 -5.45
C THR A 151 10.54 -2.62 -4.75
N MET A 152 10.57 -3.80 -5.34
CA MET A 152 11.30 -4.95 -4.82
C MET A 152 12.01 -5.73 -5.94
N ASN A 153 12.95 -6.60 -5.55
CA ASN A 153 13.74 -7.39 -6.50
C ASN A 153 12.90 -8.11 -7.54
N TYR A 154 11.77 -8.70 -7.13
CA TYR A 154 10.87 -9.40 -8.05
C TYR A 154 10.39 -8.50 -9.19
N TRP A 155 10.01 -7.27 -8.89
CA TRP A 155 9.56 -6.31 -9.92
C TRP A 155 10.73 -5.84 -10.79
N ILE A 156 11.89 -5.58 -10.19
CA ILE A 156 13.10 -5.17 -10.91
C ILE A 156 13.53 -6.24 -11.91
N GLU A 157 13.50 -7.51 -11.49
CA GLU A 157 13.95 -8.64 -12.31
C GLU A 157 12.96 -8.99 -13.44
N ASN A 158 11.65 -8.86 -13.19
CA ASN A 158 10.63 -9.36 -14.13
C ASN A 158 9.90 -8.26 -14.90
N PHE A 159 9.94 -6.99 -14.45
CA PHE A 159 9.15 -5.87 -15.02
C PHE A 159 9.99 -4.61 -15.21
N TRP A 160 11.28 -4.77 -15.46
CA TRP A 160 12.22 -3.64 -15.58
C TRP A 160 11.81 -2.61 -16.63
N ASP A 161 11.30 -3.05 -17.79
CA ASP A 161 10.89 -2.14 -18.87
C ASP A 161 9.71 -1.26 -18.46
N THR A 162 8.78 -1.79 -17.67
CA THR A 162 7.67 -1.00 -17.11
C THR A 162 8.15 -0.04 -16.03
N LEU A 163 9.05 -0.51 -15.14
CA LEU A 163 9.60 0.31 -14.06
C LEU A 163 10.39 1.52 -14.56
N LYS A 164 11.26 1.33 -15.55
CA LYS A 164 12.07 2.45 -16.08
C LYS A 164 11.26 3.45 -16.91
N GLY A 165 10.02 3.13 -17.26
CA GLY A 165 9.10 4.00 -17.98
C GLY A 165 8.26 4.90 -17.07
N GLN A 166 8.41 4.80 -15.75
CA GLN A 166 7.74 5.61 -14.74
C GLN A 166 8.56 6.86 -14.42
#